data_48a69e1223c0abc228bf726dca89a680
#
_entry.id   48a69e1223c0abc228bf726dca89a680
#
_cell.length_a   1.000
_cell.length_b   1.000
_cell.length_c   1.000
_cell.angle_alpha   90.00
_cell.angle_beta   90.00
_cell.angle_gamma   90.00
#
_symmetry.space_group_name_H-M   'P 1'
#
loop_
_entity.id
_entity.type
_entity.pdbx_description
1 polymer ?
#
loop_
_entity_poly.entity_id
_entity_poly.type
_entity_poly.pdbx_seq_one_letter_code
_entity_poly.pdbx_strand_id
1 'polypeptide(L)'
;MTASTMPTAHPKRSLTPLVLVFLCALAPIVAAFVVYFNPQWWPQDQKNYGTLITPQRPVPEPGALGLTTLDGKPFDLRSLDGKWILLSVDQGACPESCARKLFIARNSHAAQGKNVDRLARVWIITDDAPVPDKVLTAYQGTVMVRARPDALREFLLGPQAATDDASALLGPIWVVDPLGNLMLQFPDNADGVSVRKDISRLLYNSRIG
;
A
#
# COMPACT_ATOMS: atom_id res chain seq x y z
N MET A 1 -92.96 -15.23 -0.14
CA MET A 1 -91.62 -15.87 -0.08
C MET A 1 -90.59 -14.79 -0.13
N THR A 2 -90.04 -14.38 1.03
CA THR A 2 -89.09 -13.32 1.17
C THR A 2 -87.66 -13.95 1.34
N ALA A 3 -86.82 -13.75 0.34
CA ALA A 3 -85.43 -14.22 0.37
C ALA A 3 -84.57 -13.31 1.21
N SER A 4 -84.06 -13.85 2.34
CA SER A 4 -83.16 -13.18 3.23
C SER A 4 -81.74 -13.23 2.66
N THR A 5 -81.24 -12.09 2.21
CA THR A 5 -79.80 -11.94 1.80
C THR A 5 -78.93 -11.80 3.02
N MET A 6 -78.03 -12.79 3.29
CA MET A 6 -77.05 -12.73 4.32
C MET A 6 -75.89 -11.74 3.89
N PRO A 7 -75.46 -10.86 4.79
CA PRO A 7 -74.33 -9.98 4.48
C PRO A 7 -73.06 -10.81 4.48
N THR A 8 -72.32 -10.80 3.37
CA THR A 8 -70.96 -11.37 3.27
C THR A 8 -69.99 -10.49 4.03
N ALA A 9 -69.48 -10.98 5.18
CA ALA A 9 -68.41 -10.32 5.92
C ALA A 9 -67.13 -10.38 5.11
N HIS A 10 -66.62 -9.24 4.66
CA HIS A 10 -65.32 -9.13 4.03
C HIS A 10 -64.22 -9.41 5.06
N PRO A 11 -63.27 -10.35 4.82
CA PRO A 11 -62.18 -10.62 5.74
C PRO A 11 -61.31 -9.38 5.86
N LYS A 12 -61.09 -8.89 7.09
CA LYS A 12 -60.14 -7.81 7.37
C LYS A 12 -58.73 -8.28 6.95
N ARG A 13 -58.21 -7.74 5.86
CA ARG A 13 -56.85 -8.04 5.41
C ARG A 13 -55.87 -7.58 6.47
N SER A 14 -55.15 -8.54 7.08
CA SER A 14 -54.11 -8.26 8.04
C SER A 14 -52.91 -7.59 7.34
N LEU A 15 -52.44 -6.46 7.85
CA LEU A 15 -51.25 -5.77 7.37
C LEU A 15 -49.96 -6.41 7.89
N THR A 16 -50.08 -7.39 8.78
CA THR A 16 -48.94 -8.07 9.44
C THR A 16 -47.93 -8.64 8.42
N PRO A 17 -48.34 -9.37 7.35
CA PRO A 17 -47.34 -9.89 6.41
C PRO A 17 -46.63 -8.78 5.62
N LEU A 18 -47.29 -7.67 5.32
CA LEU A 18 -46.69 -6.52 4.65
C LEU A 18 -45.60 -5.88 5.55
N VAL A 19 -45.91 -5.69 6.84
CA VAL A 19 -44.99 -5.13 7.81
C VAL A 19 -43.76 -6.05 8.01
N LEU A 20 -44.00 -7.38 8.07
CA LEU A 20 -42.91 -8.35 8.16
C LEU A 20 -41.96 -8.30 6.95
N VAL A 21 -42.50 -8.26 5.74
CA VAL A 21 -41.67 -8.13 4.53
C VAL A 21 -40.85 -6.83 4.53
N PHE A 22 -41.49 -5.73 4.94
CA PHE A 22 -40.82 -4.44 5.02
C PHE A 22 -39.68 -4.45 6.07
N LEU A 23 -39.92 -5.03 7.25
CA LEU A 23 -38.89 -5.18 8.28
C LEU A 23 -37.73 -6.07 7.82
N CYS A 24 -38.01 -7.19 7.15
CA CYS A 24 -36.96 -8.04 6.58
C CYS A 24 -36.13 -7.33 5.51
N ALA A 25 -36.73 -6.49 4.69
CA ALA A 25 -36.04 -5.71 3.68
C ALA A 25 -35.21 -4.56 4.29
N LEU A 26 -35.70 -3.96 5.38
CA LEU A 26 -35.03 -2.84 6.05
C LEU A 26 -33.89 -3.29 6.97
N ALA A 27 -34.01 -4.48 7.55
CA ALA A 27 -33.05 -5.01 8.53
C ALA A 27 -31.57 -4.99 8.05
N PRO A 28 -31.21 -5.44 6.84
CA PRO A 28 -29.83 -5.39 6.36
C PRO A 28 -29.31 -3.97 6.19
N ILE A 29 -30.17 -3.03 5.79
CA ILE A 29 -29.82 -1.62 5.64
C ILE A 29 -29.50 -1.01 7.00
N VAL A 30 -30.36 -1.23 8.00
CA VAL A 30 -30.14 -0.77 9.38
C VAL A 30 -28.88 -1.40 9.95
N ALA A 31 -28.69 -2.71 9.76
CA ALA A 31 -27.49 -3.40 10.22
C ALA A 31 -26.20 -2.80 9.60
N ALA A 32 -26.23 -2.50 8.30
CA ALA A 32 -25.08 -1.86 7.62
C ALA A 32 -24.81 -0.47 8.20
N PHE A 33 -25.82 0.35 8.45
CA PHE A 33 -25.65 1.65 9.12
C PHE A 33 -25.08 1.50 10.54
N VAL A 34 -25.61 0.58 11.33
CA VAL A 34 -25.11 0.33 12.70
C VAL A 34 -23.63 -0.05 12.67
N VAL A 35 -23.22 -0.97 11.81
CA VAL A 35 -21.81 -1.37 11.68
C VAL A 35 -20.96 -0.21 11.17
N TYR A 36 -21.45 0.56 10.19
CA TYR A 36 -20.71 1.70 9.64
C TYR A 36 -20.38 2.77 10.69
N PHE A 37 -21.33 3.11 11.57
CA PHE A 37 -21.15 4.10 12.63
C PHE A 37 -20.44 3.55 13.89
N ASN A 38 -20.12 2.25 13.92
CA ASN A 38 -19.39 1.62 15.01
C ASN A 38 -18.08 0.99 14.51
N PRO A 39 -17.03 1.78 14.27
CA PRO A 39 -15.75 1.29 13.71
C PRO A 39 -15.10 0.20 14.56
N GLN A 40 -15.39 0.13 15.85
CA GLN A 40 -14.90 -0.92 16.75
C GLN A 40 -15.42 -2.33 16.39
N TRP A 41 -16.48 -2.44 15.59
CA TRP A 41 -17.03 -3.72 15.10
C TRP A 41 -16.47 -4.12 13.75
N TRP A 42 -15.65 -3.27 13.16
CA TRP A 42 -14.99 -3.61 11.88
C TRP A 42 -13.98 -4.72 12.12
N PRO A 43 -13.88 -5.69 11.18
CA PRO A 43 -12.83 -6.70 11.24
C PRO A 43 -11.46 -6.01 11.35
N GLN A 44 -10.75 -6.28 12.43
CA GLN A 44 -9.41 -5.74 12.66
C GLN A 44 -8.34 -6.51 11.90
N ASP A 45 -8.70 -7.64 11.28
CA ASP A 45 -7.79 -8.44 10.48
C ASP A 45 -7.39 -7.68 9.20
N GLN A 46 -6.27 -7.01 9.28
CA GLN A 46 -5.64 -6.42 8.10
C GLN A 46 -5.22 -7.57 7.17
N LYS A 47 -5.81 -7.64 5.98
CA LYS A 47 -5.48 -8.66 4.98
C LYS A 47 -4.13 -8.42 4.30
N ASN A 48 -3.51 -7.28 4.55
CA ASN A 48 -2.20 -6.90 4.05
C ASN A 48 -1.11 -7.28 5.05
N TYR A 49 -0.02 -7.79 4.53
CA TYR A 49 1.17 -8.11 5.28
C TYR A 49 1.94 -6.84 5.67
N GLY A 50 1.98 -5.85 4.76
CA GLY A 50 2.57 -4.55 5.03
C GLY A 50 1.67 -3.68 5.92
N THR A 51 2.28 -2.79 6.70
CA THR A 51 1.59 -1.81 7.54
C THR A 51 1.31 -0.54 6.74
N LEU A 52 0.07 -0.07 6.75
CA LEU A 52 -0.30 1.20 6.14
C LEU A 52 0.28 2.37 6.92
N ILE A 53 0.79 3.34 6.20
CA ILE A 53 1.28 4.60 6.76
C ILE A 53 0.13 5.60 6.79
N THR A 54 -0.28 6.00 7.98
CA THR A 54 -1.40 6.93 8.17
C THR A 54 -0.99 8.07 9.11
N PRO A 55 -1.09 9.34 8.70
CA PRO A 55 -1.45 9.78 7.34
C PRO A 55 -0.39 9.44 6.31
N GLN A 56 -0.79 9.27 5.04
CA GLN A 56 0.15 9.11 3.93
C GLN A 56 1.06 10.34 3.81
N ARG A 57 2.31 10.13 3.41
CA ARG A 57 3.29 11.21 3.27
C ARG A 57 3.63 11.45 1.80
N PRO A 58 3.36 12.64 1.27
CA PRO A 58 3.72 12.96 -0.12
C PRO A 58 5.24 12.96 -0.29
N VAL A 59 5.68 12.52 -1.48
CA VAL A 59 7.08 12.70 -1.88
C VAL A 59 7.41 14.20 -1.81
N PRO A 60 8.48 14.59 -1.13
CA PRO A 60 8.88 15.99 -0.99
C PRO A 60 9.11 16.68 -2.34
N GLU A 61 9.21 18.01 -2.32
CA GLU A 61 9.47 18.81 -3.51
C GLU A 61 10.78 18.39 -4.20
N PRO A 62 10.90 18.60 -5.53
CA PRO A 62 12.11 18.29 -6.29
C PRO A 62 13.37 18.85 -5.63
N GLY A 63 14.37 17.98 -5.47
CA GLY A 63 15.64 18.32 -4.85
C GLY A 63 15.66 18.27 -3.31
N ALA A 64 14.52 18.23 -2.61
CA ALA A 64 14.49 18.20 -1.14
C ALA A 64 15.15 16.94 -0.57
N LEU A 65 15.02 15.78 -1.23
CA LEU A 65 15.68 14.54 -0.83
C LEU A 65 17.16 14.48 -1.23
N GLY A 66 17.65 15.41 -2.05
CA GLY A 66 19.05 15.45 -2.51
C GLY A 66 19.49 14.17 -3.24
N LEU A 67 18.55 13.51 -3.96
CA LEU A 67 18.86 12.27 -4.67
C LEU A 67 19.79 12.52 -5.85
N THR A 68 20.81 11.68 -5.99
CA THR A 68 21.71 11.66 -7.15
C THR A 68 21.87 10.25 -7.69
N THR A 69 21.95 10.11 -9.00
CA THR A 69 22.26 8.84 -9.64
C THR A 69 23.71 8.41 -9.33
N LEU A 70 24.07 7.17 -9.65
CA LEU A 70 25.45 6.68 -9.41
C LEU A 70 26.50 7.45 -10.22
N ASP A 71 26.12 8.08 -11.34
CA ASP A 71 26.96 8.97 -12.16
C ASP A 71 26.89 10.45 -11.71
N GLY A 72 26.29 10.74 -10.54
CA GLY A 72 26.28 12.05 -9.91
C GLY A 72 25.25 13.04 -10.47
N LYS A 73 24.32 12.62 -11.34
CA LYS A 73 23.26 13.49 -11.86
C LYS A 73 22.11 13.61 -10.85
N PRO A 74 21.49 14.78 -10.74
CA PRO A 74 20.28 14.94 -9.92
C PRO A 74 19.19 13.97 -10.37
N PHE A 75 18.49 13.40 -9.39
CA PHE A 75 17.34 12.53 -9.61
C PHE A 75 16.15 12.99 -8.77
N ASP A 76 14.95 12.83 -9.28
CA ASP A 76 13.72 13.11 -8.56
C ASP A 76 12.79 11.89 -8.60
N LEU A 77 12.28 11.47 -7.44
CA LEU A 77 11.31 10.38 -7.35
C LEU A 77 10.03 10.69 -8.12
N ARG A 78 9.64 11.96 -8.24
CA ARG A 78 8.48 12.39 -9.02
C ARG A 78 8.63 12.12 -10.53
N SER A 79 9.84 11.89 -11.01
CA SER A 79 10.04 11.43 -12.40
C SER A 79 9.45 10.05 -12.67
N LEU A 80 9.06 9.33 -11.62
CA LEU A 80 8.38 8.04 -11.66
C LEU A 80 6.87 8.14 -11.38
N ASP A 81 6.29 9.34 -11.36
CA ASP A 81 4.86 9.54 -11.17
C ASP A 81 4.04 8.72 -12.15
N GLY A 82 2.89 8.24 -11.70
CA GLY A 82 2.09 7.28 -12.45
C GLY A 82 2.52 5.82 -12.25
N LYS A 83 3.61 5.55 -11.54
CA LYS A 83 4.03 4.18 -11.19
C LYS A 83 4.00 3.94 -9.70
N TRP A 84 3.72 2.72 -9.33
CA TRP A 84 4.01 2.22 -8.00
C TRP A 84 5.51 2.10 -7.82
N ILE A 85 6.05 2.47 -6.66
CA ILE A 85 7.48 2.40 -6.39
C ILE A 85 7.72 1.47 -5.21
N LEU A 86 8.48 0.40 -5.42
CA LEU A 86 9.12 -0.37 -4.36
C LEU A 86 10.44 0.28 -4.03
N LEU A 87 10.52 0.89 -2.86
CA LEU A 87 11.67 1.65 -2.41
C LEU A 87 12.38 0.90 -1.26
N SER A 88 13.67 0.72 -1.38
CA SER A 88 14.55 0.20 -0.34
C SER A 88 15.69 1.17 -0.07
N VAL A 89 16.16 1.19 1.17
CA VAL A 89 17.31 2.01 1.59
C VAL A 89 18.36 1.09 2.15
N ASP A 90 19.62 1.27 1.77
CA ASP A 90 20.75 0.51 2.28
C ASP A 90 22.10 1.17 1.97
N GLN A 91 23.18 0.54 2.41
CA GLN A 91 24.56 0.93 2.10
C GLN A 91 25.02 0.40 0.74
N GLY A 92 25.92 1.13 0.06
CA GLY A 92 26.42 0.78 -1.26
C GLY A 92 27.13 -0.56 -1.35
N ALA A 93 27.81 -0.99 -0.29
CA ALA A 93 28.43 -2.31 -0.20
C ALA A 93 27.45 -3.48 -0.31
N CYS A 94 26.16 -3.19 -0.13
CA CYS A 94 25.04 -4.14 -0.20
C CYS A 94 25.27 -5.43 0.59
N PRO A 95 25.23 -5.38 1.94
CA PRO A 95 25.28 -6.58 2.77
C PRO A 95 24.12 -7.54 2.47
N GLU A 96 24.09 -8.68 3.13
CA GLU A 96 23.08 -9.72 2.87
C GLU A 96 21.63 -9.22 3.03
N SER A 97 21.38 -8.37 4.02
CA SER A 97 20.08 -7.72 4.23
C SER A 97 19.64 -6.87 3.02
N CYS A 98 20.55 -6.08 2.47
CA CYS A 98 20.33 -5.33 1.23
C CYS A 98 20.05 -6.26 0.05
N ALA A 99 20.90 -7.25 -0.19
CA ALA A 99 20.73 -8.19 -1.29
C ALA A 99 19.37 -8.91 -1.23
N ARG A 100 18.92 -9.27 -0.02
CA ARG A 100 17.61 -9.87 0.22
C ARG A 100 16.47 -8.92 -0.18
N LYS A 101 16.52 -7.65 0.21
CA LYS A 101 15.50 -6.64 -0.16
C LYS A 101 15.45 -6.43 -1.66
N LEU A 102 16.60 -6.27 -2.31
CA LEU A 102 16.68 -6.14 -3.76
C LEU A 102 16.15 -7.39 -4.49
N PHE A 103 16.43 -8.59 -3.97
CA PHE A 103 15.88 -9.84 -4.49
C PHE A 103 14.36 -9.89 -4.36
N ILE A 104 13.80 -9.51 -3.20
CA ILE A 104 12.35 -9.42 -2.98
C ILE A 104 11.73 -8.44 -3.97
N ALA A 105 12.31 -7.23 -4.11
CA ALA A 105 11.81 -6.20 -5.02
C ALA A 105 11.85 -6.67 -6.48
N ARG A 106 12.94 -7.31 -6.91
CA ARG A 106 13.08 -7.85 -8.27
C ARG A 106 12.04 -8.93 -8.56
N ASN A 107 11.87 -9.88 -7.65
CA ASN A 107 10.92 -10.97 -7.83
C ASN A 107 9.47 -10.50 -7.76
N SER A 108 9.17 -9.56 -6.86
CA SER A 108 7.85 -8.95 -6.78
C SER A 108 7.50 -8.18 -8.06
N HIS A 109 8.45 -7.46 -8.65
CA HIS A 109 8.29 -6.79 -9.93
C HIS A 109 8.08 -7.78 -11.08
N ALA A 110 8.96 -8.77 -11.23
CA ALA A 110 8.87 -9.75 -12.31
C ALA A 110 7.56 -10.57 -12.29
N ALA A 111 6.98 -10.76 -11.12
CA ALA A 111 5.73 -11.51 -10.95
C ALA A 111 4.47 -10.75 -11.37
N GLN A 112 4.56 -9.45 -11.74
CA GLN A 112 3.38 -8.65 -12.07
C GLN A 112 2.81 -8.89 -13.48
N GLY A 113 3.51 -9.64 -14.32
CA GLY A 113 3.06 -9.98 -15.67
C GLY A 113 2.74 -8.72 -16.49
N LYS A 114 1.49 -8.57 -16.95
CA LYS A 114 1.06 -7.39 -17.74
C LYS A 114 1.13 -6.05 -17.00
N ASN A 115 1.23 -6.06 -15.68
CA ASN A 115 1.31 -4.87 -14.84
C ASN A 115 2.78 -4.51 -14.49
N VAL A 116 3.77 -5.19 -15.05
CA VAL A 116 5.18 -4.99 -14.72
C VAL A 116 5.64 -3.54 -14.92
N ASP A 117 5.18 -2.88 -15.98
CA ASP A 117 5.53 -1.51 -16.31
C ASP A 117 4.92 -0.46 -15.36
N ARG A 118 3.92 -0.87 -14.57
CA ARG A 118 3.28 -0.04 -13.55
C ARG A 118 4.05 -0.01 -12.22
N LEU A 119 5.11 -0.82 -12.07
CA LEU A 119 5.90 -0.94 -10.86
C LEU A 119 7.35 -0.58 -11.16
N ALA A 120 7.89 0.41 -10.45
CA ALA A 120 9.29 0.77 -10.45
C ALA A 120 9.98 0.21 -9.19
N ARG A 121 11.29 -0.04 -9.31
CA ARG A 121 12.14 -0.42 -8.19
C ARG A 121 13.18 0.65 -7.97
N VAL A 122 13.28 1.16 -6.74
CA VAL A 122 14.24 2.19 -6.37
C VAL A 122 15.06 1.70 -5.18
N TRP A 123 16.36 1.83 -5.27
CA TRP A 123 17.28 1.60 -4.17
C TRP A 123 18.03 2.90 -3.87
N ILE A 124 17.82 3.42 -2.67
CA ILE A 124 18.51 4.61 -2.16
C ILE A 124 19.70 4.14 -1.33
N ILE A 125 20.87 4.62 -1.70
CA ILE A 125 22.15 4.30 -1.10
C ILE A 125 22.53 5.45 -0.17
N THR A 126 22.85 5.15 1.08
CA THR A 126 23.05 6.14 2.15
C THR A 126 24.51 6.51 2.40
N ASP A 127 25.43 5.94 1.65
CA ASP A 127 26.88 6.18 1.76
C ASP A 127 27.53 6.31 0.39
N ASP A 128 28.85 6.56 0.40
CA ASP A 128 29.65 6.68 -0.82
C ASP A 128 30.38 5.38 -1.20
N ALA A 129 30.09 4.27 -0.51
CA ALA A 129 30.71 2.99 -0.83
C ALA A 129 30.39 2.57 -2.26
N PRO A 130 31.36 1.99 -3.01
CA PRO A 130 31.11 1.51 -4.35
C PRO A 130 30.13 0.34 -4.34
N VAL A 131 29.20 0.35 -5.29
CA VAL A 131 28.28 -0.79 -5.50
C VAL A 131 29.03 -1.89 -6.23
N PRO A 132 29.05 -3.14 -5.70
CA PRO A 132 29.73 -4.24 -6.36
C PRO A 132 29.14 -4.55 -7.75
N ASP A 133 29.97 -4.85 -8.75
CA ASP A 133 29.54 -5.15 -10.12
C ASP A 133 28.54 -6.30 -10.22
N LYS A 134 28.68 -7.30 -9.35
CA LYS A 134 27.72 -8.40 -9.22
C LYS A 134 26.30 -7.92 -8.86
N VAL A 135 26.21 -6.87 -8.03
CA VAL A 135 24.93 -6.27 -7.60
C VAL A 135 24.34 -5.46 -8.76
N LEU A 136 25.16 -4.63 -9.41
CA LEU A 136 24.75 -3.87 -10.59
C LEU A 136 24.19 -4.78 -11.67
N THR A 137 24.86 -5.89 -11.96
CA THR A 137 24.42 -6.87 -12.98
C THR A 137 23.16 -7.62 -12.53
N ALA A 138 23.10 -8.09 -11.28
CA ALA A 138 21.97 -8.89 -10.80
C ALA A 138 20.66 -8.12 -10.69
N TYR A 139 20.75 -6.81 -10.44
CA TYR A 139 19.58 -5.97 -10.19
C TYR A 139 19.37 -4.89 -11.26
N GLN A 140 19.78 -5.15 -12.49
CA GLN A 140 19.50 -4.29 -13.65
C GLN A 140 18.02 -3.89 -13.70
N GLY A 141 17.76 -2.64 -14.13
CA GLY A 141 16.43 -2.05 -14.15
C GLY A 141 15.91 -1.59 -12.76
N THR A 142 16.75 -1.67 -11.70
CA THR A 142 16.51 -0.94 -10.46
C THR A 142 17.13 0.44 -10.57
N VAL A 143 16.37 1.47 -10.28
CA VAL A 143 16.89 2.84 -10.17
C VAL A 143 17.74 2.92 -8.92
N MET A 144 19.03 3.14 -9.07
CA MET A 144 19.97 3.23 -7.95
C MET A 144 20.39 4.67 -7.78
N VAL A 145 20.12 5.23 -6.60
CA VAL A 145 20.39 6.63 -6.29
C VAL A 145 21.04 6.76 -4.93
N ARG A 146 21.80 7.83 -4.72
CA ARG A 146 22.39 8.17 -3.43
C ARG A 146 21.62 9.29 -2.76
N ALA A 147 21.53 9.24 -1.43
CA ALA A 147 21.01 10.32 -0.61
C ALA A 147 21.66 10.31 0.78
N ARG A 148 21.66 11.46 1.45
CA ARG A 148 22.06 11.52 2.85
C ARG A 148 20.92 10.98 3.73
N PRO A 149 21.21 10.18 4.76
CA PRO A 149 20.20 9.62 5.67
C PRO A 149 19.25 10.69 6.27
N ASP A 150 19.80 11.86 6.61
CA ASP A 150 19.02 12.94 7.23
C ASP A 150 17.88 13.43 6.34
N ALA A 151 18.12 13.53 5.02
CA ALA A 151 17.12 13.97 4.07
C ALA A 151 15.95 12.96 3.91
N LEU A 152 16.20 11.68 4.23
CA LEU A 152 15.22 10.61 4.10
C LEU A 152 14.34 10.43 5.33
N ARG A 153 14.82 10.82 6.51
CA ARG A 153 14.18 10.51 7.80
C ARG A 153 12.76 11.01 7.89
N GLU A 154 12.54 12.29 7.63
CA GLU A 154 11.21 12.89 7.73
C GLU A 154 10.22 12.23 6.76
N PHE A 155 10.65 11.98 5.53
CA PHE A 155 9.82 11.35 4.52
C PHE A 155 9.48 9.89 4.88
N LEU A 156 10.49 9.07 5.20
CA LEU A 156 10.31 7.63 5.39
C LEU A 156 9.83 7.25 6.79
N LEU A 157 10.32 7.92 7.82
CA LEU A 157 10.00 7.60 9.21
C LEU A 157 8.93 8.52 9.82
N GLY A 158 8.76 9.73 9.24
CA GLY A 158 7.82 10.75 9.71
C GLY A 158 8.44 11.75 10.67
N PRO A 159 7.73 12.86 10.95
CA PRO A 159 8.25 14.00 11.69
C PRO A 159 8.51 13.71 13.17
N GLN A 160 7.94 12.65 13.71
CA GLN A 160 8.12 12.26 15.13
C GLN A 160 9.16 11.15 15.32
N ALA A 161 9.83 10.72 14.27
CA ALA A 161 10.91 9.74 14.39
C ALA A 161 12.11 10.35 15.14
N ALA A 162 12.05 10.24 16.45
CA ALA A 162 13.03 10.78 17.39
C ALA A 162 14.27 9.87 17.47
N THR A 163 14.92 9.52 16.38
CA THR A 163 16.10 8.68 16.51
C THR A 163 17.17 9.07 15.53
N ASP A 164 18.35 9.30 16.09
CA ASP A 164 19.62 9.28 15.34
C ASP A 164 19.94 7.89 14.78
N ASP A 165 19.04 6.93 14.94
CA ASP A 165 19.24 5.56 14.52
C ASP A 165 18.98 5.41 13.00
N ALA A 166 20.08 5.49 12.23
CA ALA A 166 20.06 5.22 10.80
C ALA A 166 19.59 3.80 10.48
N SER A 167 19.61 2.86 11.44
CA SER A 167 19.18 1.48 11.23
C SER A 167 17.68 1.38 10.91
N ALA A 168 16.86 2.29 11.45
CA ALA A 168 15.43 2.33 11.15
C ALA A 168 15.12 2.58 9.66
N LEU A 169 16.04 3.21 8.92
CA LEU A 169 15.95 3.38 7.47
C LEU A 169 16.35 2.13 6.69
N LEU A 170 17.23 1.30 7.27
CA LEU A 170 17.87 0.20 6.53
C LEU A 170 17.06 -1.10 6.54
N GLY A 171 16.11 -1.26 7.46
CA GLY A 171 15.32 -2.49 7.60
C GLY A 171 14.20 -2.63 6.57
N PRO A 172 13.27 -1.70 6.53
CA PRO A 172 12.01 -1.83 5.79
C PRO A 172 12.14 -1.75 4.26
N ILE A 173 11.08 -2.22 3.59
CA ILE A 173 10.79 -1.88 2.19
C ILE A 173 9.53 -1.01 2.19
N TRP A 174 9.56 0.11 1.49
CA TRP A 174 8.45 1.03 1.40
C TRP A 174 7.76 0.97 0.04
N VAL A 175 6.50 1.41 0.01
CA VAL A 175 5.73 1.54 -1.22
C VAL A 175 5.23 2.98 -1.34
N VAL A 176 5.52 3.58 -2.48
CA VAL A 176 4.95 4.87 -2.90
C VAL A 176 3.90 4.60 -3.96
N ASP A 177 2.76 5.25 -3.85
CA ASP A 177 1.66 5.12 -4.80
C ASP A 177 1.89 5.95 -6.08
N PRO A 178 1.10 5.73 -7.15
CA PRO A 178 1.24 6.47 -8.41
C PRO A 178 0.94 7.98 -8.31
N LEU A 179 0.37 8.44 -7.19
CA LEU A 179 0.13 9.85 -6.90
C LEU A 179 1.30 10.49 -6.13
N GLY A 180 2.37 9.71 -5.86
CA GLY A 180 3.53 10.18 -5.14
C GLY A 180 3.37 10.19 -3.62
N ASN A 181 2.53 9.33 -3.04
CA ASN A 181 2.39 9.24 -1.59
C ASN A 181 3.03 7.96 -1.04
N LEU A 182 3.87 8.11 -0.03
CA LEU A 182 4.37 6.99 0.75
C LEU A 182 3.22 6.43 1.59
N MET A 183 2.79 5.20 1.28
CA MET A 183 1.55 4.67 1.81
C MET A 183 1.66 3.36 2.59
N LEU A 184 2.73 2.58 2.35
CA LEU A 184 2.87 1.25 2.94
C LEU A 184 4.33 0.99 3.31
N GLN A 185 4.53 0.25 4.38
CA GLN A 185 5.83 -0.21 4.85
C GLN A 185 5.78 -1.72 5.09
N PHE A 186 6.70 -2.47 4.53
CA PHE A 186 6.95 -3.85 4.91
C PHE A 186 7.98 -3.90 6.03
N PRO A 187 7.85 -4.87 6.97
CA PRO A 187 8.77 -4.95 8.10
C PRO A 187 10.19 -5.30 7.66
N ASP A 188 11.15 -5.07 8.56
CA ASP A 188 12.46 -5.68 8.43
C ASP A 188 12.32 -7.21 8.34
N ASN A 189 13.19 -7.86 7.60
CA ASN A 189 13.09 -9.30 7.32
C ASN A 189 11.78 -9.75 6.65
N ALA A 190 11.18 -8.87 5.84
CA ALA A 190 9.93 -9.17 5.14
C ALA A 190 9.97 -10.51 4.39
N ASP A 191 8.84 -11.25 4.46
CA ASP A 191 8.64 -12.44 3.65
C ASP A 191 8.33 -12.07 2.20
N GLY A 192 9.19 -12.50 1.27
CA GLY A 192 9.07 -12.15 -0.14
C GLY A 192 7.77 -12.65 -0.81
N VAL A 193 7.19 -13.75 -0.32
CA VAL A 193 5.91 -14.26 -0.85
C VAL A 193 4.77 -13.32 -0.44
N SER A 194 4.78 -12.87 0.80
CA SER A 194 3.77 -11.95 1.35
C SER A 194 3.88 -10.57 0.71
N VAL A 195 5.09 -10.03 0.55
CA VAL A 195 5.33 -8.78 -0.19
C VAL A 195 4.77 -8.87 -1.61
N ARG A 196 5.10 -9.93 -2.34
CA ARG A 196 4.61 -10.15 -3.70
C ARG A 196 3.08 -10.20 -3.76
N LYS A 197 2.43 -10.90 -2.81
CA LYS A 197 0.96 -10.99 -2.74
C LYS A 197 0.32 -9.62 -2.53
N ASP A 198 0.86 -8.81 -1.63
CA ASP A 198 0.33 -7.48 -1.37
C ASP A 198 0.51 -6.57 -2.57
N ILE A 199 1.69 -6.53 -3.18
CA ILE A 199 1.94 -5.76 -4.40
C ILE A 199 1.00 -6.19 -5.54
N SER A 200 0.79 -7.50 -5.73
CA SER A 200 -0.13 -8.00 -6.76
C SER A 200 -1.58 -7.56 -6.49
N ARG A 201 -2.01 -7.54 -5.22
CA ARG A 201 -3.35 -7.04 -4.84
C ARG A 201 -3.49 -5.54 -5.09
N LEU A 202 -2.45 -4.76 -4.73
CA LEU A 202 -2.44 -3.31 -4.99
C LEU A 202 -2.59 -3.02 -6.48
N LEU A 203 -1.77 -3.63 -7.32
CA LEU A 203 -1.82 -3.40 -8.77
C LEU A 203 -3.10 -3.93 -9.42
N TYR A 204 -3.65 -5.03 -8.92
CA TYR A 204 -4.90 -5.60 -9.44
C TYR A 204 -6.12 -4.72 -9.13
N ASN A 205 -6.19 -4.18 -7.90
CA ASN A 205 -7.33 -3.39 -7.45
C ASN A 205 -7.23 -1.90 -7.82
N SER A 206 -6.01 -1.41 -8.06
CA SER A 206 -5.77 -0.02 -8.45
C SER A 206 -6.06 0.20 -9.93
N ARG A 207 -6.82 1.27 -10.23
CA ARG A 207 -7.05 1.76 -11.60
C ARG A 207 -6.07 2.85 -12.02
N ILE A 208 -5.21 3.31 -11.08
CA ILE A 208 -4.18 4.33 -11.31
C ILE A 208 -2.81 3.68 -11.41
N GLY A 209 -1.92 4.28 -12.22
CA GLY A 209 -0.57 3.78 -12.46
C GLY A 209 -0.44 2.82 -13.62
#